data_d6b39c6053419f012e71281a906e860b
#
_entry.id   d6b39c6053419f012e71281a906e860b
#
_cell.length_a   1.000
_cell.length_b   1.000
_cell.length_c   1.000
_cell.angle_alpha   90.00
_cell.angle_beta   90.00
_cell.angle_gamma   90.00
#
_symmetry.space_group_name_H-M   'P 1'
#
loop_
_entity.id
_entity.type
_entity.pdbx_description
1 polymer ?
#
loop_
_entity_poly.entity_id
_entity_poly.type
_entity_poly.pdbx_seq_one_letter_code
_entity_poly.pdbx_strand_id
1 'polypeptide(L)'
;MLNSSSEEFKMMYQAEEKLWWYRILHGKILVEIQLKFASKKDISILDIGCGTGGLLSFLLQHNYTNLQGIDYSEHSIHFSKLRNLDVQKLNIEKLQTAFPTQKFDVIICNDVFYCLDKIQVITALHNIETLLNPNGIFLSNNNAFNIFYGTHDIAVGGKWRFTHKDFQEFTAKTSLKIQYYTYWTWVLSPLILVVRILQQIQLKLSLINTENLVSDVSIPPVWLNQMFYKIVKLEEKILRKGFFGSSLFLRIGK
;
A
#
# COMPACT_ATOMS: atom_id res chain seq x y z
N MET A 1 8.41 -9.66 12.81
CA MET A 1 7.06 -10.20 12.54
C MET A 1 6.10 -9.26 13.22
N LEU A 2 5.11 -8.77 12.48
CA LEU A 2 4.06 -7.90 13.01
C LEU A 2 3.39 -8.57 14.20
N ASN A 3 3.57 -8.01 15.38
CA ASN A 3 2.72 -8.26 16.55
C ASN A 3 1.41 -7.48 16.41
N SER A 4 0.84 -7.47 15.20
CA SER A 4 -0.43 -6.81 14.95
C SER A 4 -1.51 -7.64 15.63
N SER A 5 -2.03 -7.09 16.71
CA SER A 5 -3.13 -7.68 17.48
C SER A 5 -4.39 -7.76 16.62
N SER A 6 -5.29 -8.68 16.92
CA SER A 6 -6.63 -8.74 16.30
C SER A 6 -7.34 -7.37 16.31
N GLU A 7 -7.07 -6.54 17.31
CA GLU A 7 -7.64 -5.19 17.45
C GLU A 7 -7.11 -4.22 16.37
N GLU A 8 -5.84 -4.33 15.98
CA GLU A 8 -5.26 -3.51 14.91
C GLU A 8 -5.90 -3.83 13.54
N PHE A 9 -6.10 -5.11 13.24
CA PHE A 9 -6.83 -5.51 12.03
C PHE A 9 -8.29 -5.08 12.06
N LYS A 10 -8.93 -5.07 13.21
CA LYS A 10 -10.28 -4.53 13.38
C LYS A 10 -10.33 -3.03 13.11
N MET A 11 -9.37 -2.26 13.62
CA MET A 11 -9.26 -0.84 13.30
C MET A 11 -9.01 -0.61 11.81
N MET A 12 -8.12 -1.38 11.18
CA MET A 12 -7.89 -1.35 9.74
C MET A 12 -9.17 -1.64 8.96
N TYR A 13 -9.88 -2.72 9.29
CA TYR A 13 -11.16 -3.09 8.66
C TYR A 13 -12.18 -1.95 8.68
N GLN A 14 -12.27 -1.21 9.79
CA GLN A 14 -13.17 -0.05 9.91
C GLN A 14 -12.66 1.18 9.15
N ALA A 15 -11.33 1.33 9.04
CA ALA A 15 -10.70 2.51 8.46
C ALA A 15 -10.62 2.46 6.93
N GLU A 16 -10.42 1.28 6.33
CA GLU A 16 -10.18 1.13 4.89
C GLU A 16 -11.24 1.77 3.99
N GLU A 17 -12.50 1.82 4.44
CA GLU A 17 -13.59 2.45 3.68
C GLU A 17 -13.76 3.94 3.99
N LYS A 18 -13.34 4.39 5.18
CA LYS A 18 -13.70 5.70 5.72
C LYS A 18 -12.54 6.67 5.79
N LEU A 19 -11.34 6.21 6.13
CA LEU A 19 -10.18 7.05 6.32
C LEU A 19 -9.75 7.69 5.00
N TRP A 20 -9.55 9.00 5.01
CA TRP A 20 -9.19 9.82 3.85
C TRP A 20 -8.01 9.23 3.06
N TRP A 21 -7.02 8.67 3.75
CA TRP A 21 -5.80 8.13 3.15
C TRP A 21 -6.11 6.91 2.27
N TYR A 22 -6.86 5.91 2.78
CA TYR A 22 -7.29 4.75 2.00
C TYR A 22 -8.15 5.15 0.80
N ARG A 23 -9.10 6.08 1.00
CA ARG A 23 -9.97 6.58 -0.07
C ARG A 23 -9.18 7.23 -1.20
N ILE A 24 -8.11 7.97 -0.89
CA ILE A 24 -7.19 8.55 -1.88
C ILE A 24 -6.42 7.44 -2.60
N LEU A 25 -5.82 6.51 -1.86
CA LEU A 25 -5.03 5.41 -2.43
C LEU A 25 -5.87 4.53 -3.34
N HIS A 26 -7.04 4.09 -2.89
CA HIS A 26 -7.96 3.30 -3.72
C HIS A 26 -8.36 4.05 -4.99
N GLY A 27 -8.64 5.34 -4.90
CA GLY A 27 -8.92 6.19 -6.05
C GLY A 27 -7.76 6.28 -7.04
N LYS A 28 -6.51 6.40 -6.57
CA LYS A 28 -5.30 6.38 -7.42
C LYS A 28 -5.18 5.06 -8.17
N ILE A 29 -5.34 3.95 -7.48
CA ILE A 29 -5.29 2.61 -8.08
C ILE A 29 -6.35 2.47 -9.17
N LEU A 30 -7.59 2.85 -8.89
CA LEU A 30 -8.68 2.81 -9.86
C LEU A 30 -8.37 3.65 -11.10
N VAL A 31 -7.85 4.85 -10.92
CA VAL A 31 -7.46 5.74 -12.04
C VAL A 31 -6.39 5.08 -12.92
N GLU A 32 -5.36 4.48 -12.34
CA GLU A 32 -4.29 3.80 -13.09
C GLU A 32 -4.80 2.57 -13.86
N ILE A 33 -5.70 1.80 -13.26
CA ILE A 33 -6.38 0.68 -13.92
C ILE A 33 -7.20 1.21 -15.13
N GLN A 34 -7.98 2.25 -14.93
CA GLN A 34 -8.82 2.85 -15.99
C GLN A 34 -7.98 3.47 -17.11
N LEU A 35 -6.87 4.13 -16.78
CA LEU A 35 -5.94 4.68 -17.77
C LEU A 35 -5.32 3.59 -18.65
N LYS A 36 -5.04 2.41 -18.08
CA LYS A 36 -4.41 1.30 -18.80
C LYS A 36 -5.39 0.44 -19.58
N PHE A 37 -6.54 0.13 -19.00
CA PHE A 37 -7.48 -0.87 -19.52
C PHE A 37 -8.82 -0.26 -19.96
N ALA A 38 -8.97 1.06 -19.87
CA ALA A 38 -10.19 1.80 -20.21
C ALA A 38 -11.42 1.24 -19.45
N SER A 39 -12.46 0.81 -20.18
CA SER A 39 -13.71 0.29 -19.61
C SER A 39 -13.72 -1.22 -19.36
N LYS A 40 -12.61 -1.93 -19.68
CA LYS A 40 -12.54 -3.39 -19.46
C LYS A 40 -12.66 -3.70 -17.97
N LYS A 41 -13.56 -4.62 -17.65
CA LYS A 41 -13.85 -5.04 -16.26
C LYS A 41 -13.49 -6.50 -15.98
N ASP A 42 -13.24 -7.28 -17.01
CA ASP A 42 -12.88 -8.70 -16.98
C ASP A 42 -11.38 -8.96 -16.78
N ILE A 43 -10.60 -7.90 -16.54
CA ILE A 43 -9.17 -8.00 -16.24
C ILE A 43 -8.92 -8.74 -14.92
N SER A 44 -7.85 -9.54 -14.91
CA SER A 44 -7.41 -10.29 -13.72
C SER A 44 -6.57 -9.41 -12.81
N ILE A 45 -6.94 -9.32 -11.52
CA ILE A 45 -6.28 -8.46 -10.53
C ILE A 45 -5.85 -9.31 -9.33
N LEU A 46 -4.58 -9.19 -8.94
CA LEU A 46 -4.04 -9.77 -7.70
C LEU A 46 -3.62 -8.65 -6.75
N ASP A 47 -4.13 -8.69 -5.51
CA ASP A 47 -3.70 -7.81 -4.42
C ASP A 47 -2.83 -8.57 -3.42
N ILE A 48 -1.54 -8.22 -3.37
CA ILE A 48 -0.52 -8.85 -2.53
C ILE A 48 -0.38 -8.08 -1.22
N GLY A 49 -0.64 -8.73 -0.10
CA GLY A 49 -0.73 -8.09 1.21
C GLY A 49 -2.02 -7.27 1.30
N CYS A 50 -3.14 -7.87 0.90
CA CYS A 50 -4.43 -7.20 0.75
C CYS A 50 -5.06 -6.73 2.07
N GLY A 51 -4.43 -7.01 3.22
CA GLY A 51 -4.92 -6.62 4.53
C GLY A 51 -6.33 -7.16 4.79
N THR A 52 -7.24 -6.33 5.25
CA THR A 52 -8.62 -6.72 5.52
C THR A 52 -9.54 -6.68 4.27
N GLY A 53 -8.96 -6.50 3.09
CA GLY A 53 -9.65 -6.58 1.80
C GLY A 53 -10.37 -5.31 1.37
N GLY A 54 -10.08 -4.16 1.98
CA GLY A 54 -10.78 -2.91 1.66
C GLY A 54 -10.62 -2.47 0.21
N LEU A 55 -9.43 -2.61 -0.38
CA LEU A 55 -9.20 -2.32 -1.80
C LEU A 55 -9.96 -3.27 -2.71
N LEU A 56 -9.93 -4.57 -2.42
CA LEU A 56 -10.67 -5.57 -3.20
C LEU A 56 -12.18 -5.29 -3.17
N SER A 57 -12.74 -4.98 -1.98
CA SER A 57 -14.13 -4.57 -1.82
C SER A 57 -14.46 -3.31 -2.63
N PHE A 58 -13.57 -2.31 -2.61
CA PHE A 58 -13.71 -1.09 -3.41
C PHE A 58 -13.71 -1.39 -4.92
N LEU A 59 -12.84 -2.27 -5.40
CA LEU A 59 -12.78 -2.65 -6.81
C LEU A 59 -14.03 -3.44 -7.24
N LEU A 60 -14.57 -4.33 -6.38
CA LEU A 60 -15.86 -4.99 -6.61
C LEU A 60 -16.99 -3.98 -6.81
N GLN A 61 -17.08 -2.94 -5.97
CA GLN A 61 -18.06 -1.86 -6.12
C GLN A 61 -17.94 -1.10 -7.45
N HIS A 62 -16.75 -1.19 -8.10
CA HIS A 62 -16.50 -0.62 -9.42
C HIS A 62 -16.62 -1.65 -10.56
N ASN A 63 -17.27 -2.79 -10.28
CA ASN A 63 -17.57 -3.87 -11.23
C ASN A 63 -16.33 -4.63 -11.75
N TYR A 64 -15.23 -4.65 -11.01
CA TYR A 64 -14.14 -5.60 -11.25
C TYR A 64 -14.45 -6.87 -10.47
N THR A 65 -14.61 -8.01 -11.14
CA THR A 65 -15.05 -9.27 -10.50
C THR A 65 -13.99 -10.36 -10.47
N ASN A 66 -12.98 -10.28 -11.34
CA ASN A 66 -11.88 -11.24 -11.39
C ASN A 66 -10.74 -10.77 -10.46
N LEU A 67 -11.00 -10.84 -9.15
CA LEU A 67 -10.13 -10.35 -8.09
C LEU A 67 -9.63 -11.51 -7.25
N GLN A 68 -8.35 -11.49 -6.93
CA GLN A 68 -7.73 -12.40 -5.96
C GLN A 68 -6.92 -11.58 -4.95
N GLY A 69 -6.92 -12.02 -3.71
CA GLY A 69 -6.13 -11.41 -2.64
C GLY A 69 -5.28 -12.46 -1.94
N ILE A 70 -4.10 -12.03 -1.51
CA ILE A 70 -3.27 -12.81 -0.61
C ILE A 70 -2.79 -11.96 0.55
N ASP A 71 -2.69 -12.57 1.71
CA ASP A 71 -2.06 -11.96 2.88
C ASP A 71 -1.39 -13.03 3.75
N TYR A 72 -0.37 -12.64 4.49
CA TYR A 72 0.34 -13.53 5.40
C TYR A 72 -0.43 -13.77 6.71
N SER A 73 -1.22 -12.79 7.16
CA SER A 73 -1.91 -12.78 8.44
C SER A 73 -3.23 -13.54 8.42
N GLU A 74 -3.43 -14.41 9.42
CA GLU A 74 -4.74 -15.05 9.62
C GLU A 74 -5.85 -14.05 9.97
N HIS A 75 -5.51 -12.97 10.65
CA HIS A 75 -6.46 -11.90 10.95
C HIS A 75 -6.94 -11.20 9.68
N SER A 76 -6.02 -10.93 8.73
CA SER A 76 -6.39 -10.41 7.39
C SER A 76 -7.39 -11.32 6.70
N ILE A 77 -7.13 -12.62 6.66
CA ILE A 77 -8.02 -13.63 6.05
C ILE A 77 -9.39 -13.64 6.74
N HIS A 78 -9.39 -13.59 8.07
CA HIS A 78 -10.66 -13.55 8.82
C HIS A 78 -11.51 -12.33 8.43
N PHE A 79 -10.94 -11.12 8.45
CA PHE A 79 -11.68 -9.91 8.12
C PHE A 79 -12.07 -9.82 6.63
N SER A 80 -11.23 -10.31 5.71
CA SER A 80 -11.55 -10.37 4.28
C SER A 80 -12.74 -11.30 4.02
N LYS A 81 -12.86 -12.42 4.74
CA LYS A 81 -14.03 -13.30 4.67
C LYS A 81 -15.32 -12.61 5.14
N LEU A 82 -15.26 -11.70 6.11
CA LEU A 82 -16.42 -10.89 6.51
C LEU A 82 -16.92 -9.95 5.38
N ARG A 83 -16.05 -9.64 4.41
CA ARG A 83 -16.38 -8.88 3.18
C ARG A 83 -16.81 -9.81 2.03
N ASN A 84 -16.92 -11.12 2.26
CA ASN A 84 -17.18 -12.14 1.22
C ASN A 84 -16.13 -12.16 0.10
N LEU A 85 -14.86 -11.91 0.45
CA LEU A 85 -13.74 -11.92 -0.50
C LEU A 85 -13.03 -13.27 -0.49
N ASP A 86 -12.56 -13.70 -1.67
CA ASP A 86 -11.67 -14.85 -1.82
C ASP A 86 -10.22 -14.39 -1.60
N VAL A 87 -9.72 -14.59 -0.38
CA VAL A 87 -8.36 -14.23 0.02
C VAL A 87 -7.67 -15.45 0.59
N GLN A 88 -6.44 -15.71 0.10
CA GLN A 88 -5.64 -16.86 0.52
C GLN A 88 -4.52 -16.42 1.48
N LYS A 89 -4.27 -17.25 2.50
CA LYS A 89 -3.10 -17.07 3.37
C LYS A 89 -1.85 -17.50 2.62
N LEU A 90 -1.04 -16.53 2.23
CA LEU A 90 0.18 -16.79 1.46
C LEU A 90 1.28 -15.77 1.78
N ASN A 91 2.52 -16.26 1.88
CA ASN A 91 3.70 -15.40 1.94
C ASN A 91 4.09 -14.95 0.52
N ILE A 92 4.44 -13.67 0.36
CA ILE A 92 4.90 -13.07 -0.90
C ILE A 92 6.09 -13.82 -1.54
N GLU A 93 6.91 -14.48 -0.76
CA GLU A 93 8.03 -15.30 -1.24
C GLU A 93 7.58 -16.58 -1.99
N LYS A 94 6.34 -17.03 -1.74
CA LYS A 94 5.77 -18.27 -2.32
C LYS A 94 4.85 -18.03 -3.52
N LEU A 95 4.83 -16.82 -4.09
CA LEU A 95 3.94 -16.46 -5.20
C LEU A 95 4.04 -17.41 -6.39
N GLN A 96 5.23 -17.75 -6.84
CA GLN A 96 5.42 -18.65 -8.00
C GLN A 96 4.89 -20.07 -7.75
N THR A 97 5.02 -20.56 -6.52
CA THR A 97 4.51 -21.88 -6.15
C THR A 97 2.99 -21.90 -6.08
N ALA A 98 2.39 -20.81 -5.63
CA ALA A 98 0.94 -20.69 -5.50
C ALA A 98 0.25 -20.43 -6.85
N PHE A 99 0.92 -19.72 -7.76
CA PHE A 99 0.42 -19.35 -9.08
C PHE A 99 1.34 -19.81 -10.21
N PRO A 100 1.58 -21.12 -10.38
CA PRO A 100 2.62 -21.62 -11.29
C PRO A 100 2.36 -21.30 -12.78
N THR A 101 1.09 -21.18 -13.18
CA THR A 101 0.69 -20.93 -14.57
C THR A 101 -0.17 -19.66 -14.73
N GLN A 102 -0.70 -19.14 -13.64
CA GLN A 102 -1.60 -17.98 -13.67
C GLN A 102 -0.84 -16.69 -13.92
N LYS A 103 -1.47 -15.80 -14.70
CA LYS A 103 -0.98 -14.44 -14.97
C LYS A 103 -2.05 -13.43 -14.65
N PHE A 104 -1.63 -12.21 -14.35
CA PHE A 104 -2.50 -11.12 -13.96
C PHE A 104 -2.27 -9.90 -14.87
N ASP A 105 -3.36 -9.19 -15.16
CA ASP A 105 -3.31 -7.93 -15.88
C ASP A 105 -2.88 -6.78 -14.96
N VAL A 106 -3.30 -6.87 -13.71
CA VAL A 106 -2.91 -5.92 -12.65
C VAL A 106 -2.44 -6.70 -11.43
N ILE A 107 -1.26 -6.35 -10.96
CA ILE A 107 -0.78 -6.79 -9.63
C ILE A 107 -0.67 -5.54 -8.77
N ILE A 108 -1.14 -5.61 -7.54
CA ILE A 108 -1.10 -4.52 -6.56
C ILE A 108 -0.32 -5.01 -5.34
N CYS A 109 0.52 -4.16 -4.78
CA CYS A 109 1.20 -4.43 -3.51
C CYS A 109 1.42 -3.10 -2.78
N ASN A 110 0.55 -2.80 -1.82
CA ASN A 110 0.57 -1.55 -1.08
C ASN A 110 1.06 -1.78 0.34
N ASP A 111 2.05 -0.98 0.75
CA ASP A 111 2.53 -0.93 2.13
C ASP A 111 2.92 -2.31 2.71
N VAL A 112 3.62 -3.11 1.91
CA VAL A 112 4.17 -4.42 2.27
C VAL A 112 5.71 -4.38 2.29
N PHE A 113 6.33 -3.75 1.29
CA PHE A 113 7.77 -3.83 1.08
C PHE A 113 8.59 -3.24 2.23
N TYR A 114 8.05 -2.32 3.00
CA TYR A 114 8.75 -1.73 4.15
C TYR A 114 9.05 -2.75 5.27
N CYS A 115 8.36 -3.89 5.30
CA CYS A 115 8.61 -4.99 6.25
C CYS A 115 9.69 -5.96 5.76
N LEU A 116 10.06 -5.91 4.48
CA LEU A 116 10.99 -6.82 3.81
C LEU A 116 12.42 -6.25 3.84
N ASP A 117 13.42 -7.10 3.74
CA ASP A 117 14.77 -6.66 3.42
C ASP A 117 14.94 -6.45 1.90
N LYS A 118 16.10 -5.88 1.49
CA LYS A 118 16.36 -5.57 0.08
C LYS A 118 16.33 -6.81 -0.83
N ILE A 119 16.83 -7.93 -0.35
CA ILE A 119 16.87 -9.19 -1.12
C ILE A 119 15.45 -9.70 -1.30
N GLN A 120 14.65 -9.67 -0.24
CA GLN A 120 13.23 -10.07 -0.28
C GLN A 120 12.42 -9.18 -1.22
N VAL A 121 12.66 -7.85 -1.25
CA VAL A 121 11.99 -6.94 -2.20
C VAL A 121 12.35 -7.30 -3.64
N ILE A 122 13.63 -7.55 -3.95
CA ILE A 122 14.08 -7.94 -5.29
C ILE A 122 13.45 -9.29 -5.70
N THR A 123 13.44 -10.26 -4.80
CA THR A 123 12.80 -11.56 -5.02
C THR A 123 11.30 -11.42 -5.28
N ALA A 124 10.62 -10.57 -4.51
CA ALA A 124 9.20 -10.28 -4.72
C ALA A 124 8.95 -9.63 -6.10
N LEU A 125 9.81 -8.70 -6.52
CA LEU A 125 9.70 -8.09 -7.86
C LEU A 125 9.94 -9.10 -8.99
N HIS A 126 10.88 -10.04 -8.86
CA HIS A 126 11.04 -11.15 -9.81
C HIS A 126 9.78 -12.04 -9.86
N ASN A 127 9.19 -12.36 -8.71
CA ASN A 127 7.95 -13.13 -8.67
C ASN A 127 6.81 -12.36 -9.34
N ILE A 128 6.66 -11.07 -9.06
CA ILE A 128 5.66 -10.18 -9.70
C ILE A 128 5.89 -10.13 -11.21
N GLU A 129 7.14 -9.98 -11.66
CA GLU A 129 7.50 -10.01 -13.08
C GLU A 129 7.00 -11.28 -13.76
N THR A 130 7.21 -12.44 -13.13
CA THR A 130 6.77 -13.72 -13.72
C THR A 130 5.26 -13.85 -13.80
N LEU A 131 4.52 -13.30 -12.83
CA LEU A 131 3.06 -13.37 -12.75
C LEU A 131 2.36 -12.29 -13.59
N LEU A 132 3.06 -11.24 -14.01
CA LEU A 132 2.47 -10.15 -14.77
C LEU A 132 2.31 -10.52 -16.25
N ASN A 133 1.13 -10.27 -16.81
CA ASN A 133 0.90 -10.37 -18.26
C ASN A 133 1.84 -9.40 -19.03
N PRO A 134 2.17 -9.67 -20.32
CA PRO A 134 3.08 -8.82 -21.11
C PRO A 134 2.67 -7.34 -21.15
N ASN A 135 1.37 -7.06 -21.18
CA ASN A 135 0.80 -5.70 -21.17
C ASN A 135 0.25 -5.32 -19.79
N GLY A 136 0.53 -6.10 -18.76
CA GLY A 136 0.05 -5.85 -17.41
C GLY A 136 0.79 -4.70 -16.72
N ILE A 137 0.22 -4.25 -15.61
CA ILE A 137 0.81 -3.22 -14.75
C ILE A 137 0.93 -3.72 -13.30
N PHE A 138 2.01 -3.34 -12.67
CA PHE A 138 2.20 -3.49 -11.24
C PHE A 138 2.05 -2.12 -10.58
N LEU A 139 1.16 -2.02 -9.60
CA LEU A 139 0.90 -0.81 -8.82
C LEU A 139 1.38 -1.01 -7.38
N SER A 140 2.08 -0.04 -6.84
CA SER A 140 2.59 -0.13 -5.48
C SER A 140 2.57 1.23 -4.80
N ASN A 141 2.07 1.26 -3.56
CA ASN A 141 2.24 2.37 -2.65
C ASN A 141 3.21 1.97 -1.53
N ASN A 142 4.05 2.91 -1.11
CA ASN A 142 5.05 2.65 -0.08
C ASN A 142 5.27 3.89 0.78
N ASN A 143 5.62 3.68 2.03
CA ASN A 143 6.08 4.74 2.92
C ASN A 143 7.32 5.42 2.33
N ALA A 144 7.30 6.75 2.21
CA ALA A 144 8.37 7.52 1.59
C ALA A 144 9.22 8.30 2.60
N PHE A 145 10.50 8.47 2.27
CA PHE A 145 11.52 9.25 2.96
C PHE A 145 11.67 8.95 4.46
N ASN A 146 12.88 8.58 4.87
CA ASN A 146 13.20 8.27 6.27
C ASN A 146 12.97 9.43 7.25
N ILE A 147 12.88 10.68 6.75
CA ILE A 147 12.54 11.84 7.59
C ILE A 147 11.14 11.73 8.22
N PHE A 148 10.23 10.94 7.60
CA PHE A 148 8.90 10.66 8.13
C PHE A 148 8.83 9.40 9.00
N TYR A 149 9.96 8.76 9.31
CA TYR A 149 10.01 7.61 10.20
C TYR A 149 9.54 7.98 11.61
N GLY A 150 8.65 7.19 12.20
CA GLY A 150 8.06 7.47 13.51
C GLY A 150 7.48 6.23 14.20
N THR A 151 6.65 6.46 15.20
CA THR A 151 6.03 5.38 16.01
C THR A 151 5.19 4.42 15.18
N HIS A 152 4.53 4.91 14.13
CA HIS A 152 3.79 4.07 13.20
C HIS A 152 4.70 2.99 12.56
N ASP A 153 5.87 3.39 12.05
CA ASP A 153 6.78 2.45 11.39
C ASP A 153 7.24 1.35 12.36
N ILE A 154 7.50 1.72 13.61
CA ILE A 154 7.89 0.76 14.66
C ILE A 154 6.72 -0.20 14.94
N ALA A 155 5.50 0.34 15.11
CA ALA A 155 4.30 -0.45 15.41
C ALA A 155 4.00 -1.51 14.35
N VAL A 156 4.18 -1.15 13.07
CA VAL A 156 3.94 -2.08 11.94
C VAL A 156 5.17 -2.92 11.56
N GLY A 157 6.26 -2.83 12.31
CA GLY A 157 7.51 -3.57 12.03
C GLY A 157 8.24 -3.08 10.79
N GLY A 158 8.06 -1.81 10.44
CA GLY A 158 8.69 -1.18 9.29
C GLY A 158 10.20 -1.02 9.49
N LYS A 159 10.96 -1.54 8.55
CA LYS A 159 12.44 -1.50 8.59
C LYS A 159 12.99 -0.22 7.99
N TRP A 160 12.32 0.34 6.99
CA TRP A 160 12.78 1.47 6.19
C TRP A 160 11.65 2.13 5.41
N ARG A 161 11.95 3.31 4.85
CA ARG A 161 11.09 4.05 3.94
C ARG A 161 11.81 4.27 2.62
N PHE A 162 11.06 4.36 1.53
CA PHE A 162 11.58 4.31 0.18
C PHE A 162 11.65 5.67 -0.50
N THR A 163 12.54 5.73 -1.49
CA THR A 163 12.53 6.73 -2.54
C THR A 163 12.33 6.07 -3.90
N HIS A 164 12.03 6.85 -4.94
CA HIS A 164 11.94 6.30 -6.29
C HIS A 164 13.29 5.73 -6.77
N LYS A 165 14.41 6.22 -6.25
CA LYS A 165 15.75 5.71 -6.57
C LYS A 165 15.95 4.28 -6.07
N ASP A 166 15.45 3.97 -4.87
CA ASP A 166 15.51 2.59 -4.36
C ASP A 166 14.77 1.65 -5.32
N PHE A 167 13.58 2.03 -5.80
CA PHE A 167 12.84 1.23 -6.77
C PHE A 167 13.54 1.17 -8.15
N GLN A 168 14.25 2.20 -8.58
CA GLN A 168 15.10 2.13 -9.77
C GLN A 168 16.21 1.08 -9.62
N GLU A 169 16.86 1.03 -8.46
CA GLU A 169 17.88 0.01 -8.16
C GLU A 169 17.29 -1.40 -8.12
N PHE A 170 16.10 -1.57 -7.53
CA PHE A 170 15.44 -2.88 -7.46
C PHE A 170 14.95 -3.36 -8.83
N THR A 171 14.30 -2.50 -9.59
CA THR A 171 13.79 -2.84 -10.93
C THR A 171 14.92 -3.06 -11.94
N ALA A 172 16.09 -2.44 -11.76
CA ALA A 172 17.27 -2.72 -12.57
C ALA A 172 17.77 -4.19 -12.47
N LYS A 173 17.31 -4.95 -11.47
CA LYS A 173 17.57 -6.39 -11.32
C LYS A 173 16.55 -7.28 -12.03
N THR A 174 15.54 -6.71 -12.65
CA THR A 174 14.42 -7.38 -13.33
C THR A 174 14.23 -6.80 -14.74
N SER A 175 13.29 -7.30 -15.53
CA SER A 175 12.87 -6.64 -16.78
C SER A 175 11.81 -5.54 -16.57
N LEU A 176 11.36 -5.34 -15.34
CA LEU A 176 10.37 -4.35 -14.99
C LEU A 176 10.92 -2.93 -15.10
N LYS A 177 10.07 -1.99 -15.57
CA LYS A 177 10.42 -0.57 -15.73
C LYS A 177 9.42 0.32 -15.01
N ILE A 178 9.90 1.30 -14.28
CA ILE A 178 9.05 2.33 -13.69
C ILE A 178 8.51 3.21 -14.81
N GLN A 179 7.20 3.14 -15.06
CA GLN A 179 6.49 3.91 -16.09
C GLN A 179 6.00 5.25 -15.54
N TYR A 180 5.66 5.28 -14.23
CA TYR A 180 5.22 6.46 -13.53
C TYR A 180 5.51 6.33 -12.04
N TYR A 181 5.82 7.45 -11.41
CA TYR A 181 5.84 7.57 -9.94
C TYR A 181 5.41 8.95 -9.50
N THR A 182 4.87 9.04 -8.30
CA THR A 182 4.55 10.30 -7.64
C THR A 182 4.68 10.15 -6.14
N TYR A 183 5.22 11.17 -5.49
CA TYR A 183 5.03 11.34 -4.05
C TYR A 183 3.71 12.08 -3.83
N TRP A 184 3.01 11.77 -2.76
CA TRP A 184 1.74 12.40 -2.46
C TRP A 184 1.59 12.71 -0.98
N THR A 185 0.55 13.47 -0.61
CA THR A 185 0.39 14.15 0.68
C THR A 185 1.38 15.33 0.88
N TRP A 186 1.80 15.98 -0.22
CA TRP A 186 2.77 17.08 -0.17
C TRP A 186 2.27 18.23 0.73
N VAL A 187 1.04 18.68 0.54
CA VAL A 187 0.45 19.79 1.33
C VAL A 187 0.34 19.45 2.82
N LEU A 188 0.08 18.16 3.14
CA LEU A 188 0.02 17.68 4.53
C LEU A 188 1.40 17.30 5.10
N SER A 189 2.43 17.21 4.27
CA SER A 189 3.77 16.78 4.70
C SER A 189 4.38 17.63 5.81
N PRO A 190 4.25 18.98 5.84
CA PRO A 190 4.75 19.78 6.96
C PRO A 190 4.10 19.40 8.28
N LEU A 191 2.79 19.19 8.30
CA LEU A 191 2.05 18.76 9.49
C LEU A 191 2.49 17.36 9.93
N ILE A 192 2.57 16.42 8.99
CA ILE A 192 3.04 15.05 9.24
C ILE A 192 4.45 15.10 9.81
N LEU A 193 5.34 15.91 9.25
CA LEU A 193 6.73 16.02 9.68
C LEU A 193 6.84 16.53 11.12
N VAL A 194 6.07 17.56 11.50
CA VAL A 194 6.03 18.05 12.88
C VAL A 194 5.63 16.93 13.85
N VAL A 195 4.58 16.18 13.53
CA VAL A 195 4.14 15.03 14.35
C VAL A 195 5.27 13.98 14.46
N ARG A 196 5.95 13.64 13.35
CA ARG A 196 7.05 12.67 13.35
C ARG A 196 8.25 13.14 14.15
N ILE A 197 8.63 14.42 14.06
CA ILE A 197 9.71 15.00 14.87
C ILE A 197 9.38 14.90 16.36
N LEU A 198 8.16 15.26 16.76
CA LEU A 198 7.72 15.14 18.15
C LEU A 198 7.77 13.68 18.62
N GLN A 199 7.29 12.73 17.83
CA GLN A 199 7.38 11.30 18.13
C GLN A 199 8.84 10.83 18.28
N GLN A 200 9.73 11.25 17.40
CA GLN A 200 11.16 10.92 17.48
C GLN A 200 11.82 11.49 18.75
N ILE A 201 11.46 12.71 19.15
CA ILE A 201 11.93 13.31 20.40
C ILE A 201 11.42 12.49 21.58
N GLN A 202 10.13 12.14 21.62
CA GLN A 202 9.55 11.33 22.69
C GLN A 202 10.19 9.94 22.79
N LEU A 203 10.49 9.30 21.65
CA LEU A 203 11.22 8.02 21.61
C LEU A 203 12.64 8.16 22.17
N LYS A 204 13.38 9.20 21.77
CA LYS A 204 14.75 9.45 22.27
C LYS A 204 14.79 9.74 23.79
N LEU A 205 13.76 10.37 24.30
CA LEU A 205 13.63 10.67 25.73
C LEU A 205 13.00 9.51 26.52
N SER A 206 12.74 8.36 25.89
CA SER A 206 12.08 7.18 26.48
C SER A 206 10.71 7.50 27.13
N LEU A 207 10.02 8.52 26.61
CA LEU A 207 8.69 8.93 27.08
C LEU A 207 7.56 8.06 26.52
N ILE A 208 7.85 7.24 25.50
CA ILE A 208 6.90 6.31 24.88
C ILE A 208 7.42 4.89 25.07
N ASN A 209 6.55 4.01 25.58
CA ASN A 209 6.84 2.57 25.62
C ASN A 209 6.67 1.97 24.23
N THR A 210 7.76 1.42 23.67
CA THR A 210 7.78 0.84 22.33
C THR A 210 7.10 -0.54 22.26
N GLU A 211 6.85 -1.20 23.38
CA GLU A 211 6.22 -2.53 23.41
C GLU A 211 4.71 -2.49 23.10
N ASN A 212 4.05 -1.35 23.33
CA ASN A 212 2.61 -1.17 23.17
C ASN A 212 2.25 -0.11 22.11
N LEU A 213 3.10 0.09 21.10
CA LEU A 213 2.80 1.03 20.04
C LEU A 213 1.66 0.52 19.16
N VAL A 214 0.72 1.40 18.89
CA VAL A 214 -0.40 1.18 17.95
C VAL A 214 -0.12 1.97 16.68
N SER A 215 -0.54 1.43 15.54
CA SER A 215 -0.41 2.12 14.25
C SER A 215 -1.31 3.37 14.19
N ASP A 216 -0.97 4.30 13.28
CA ASP A 216 -1.73 5.55 13.09
C ASP A 216 -3.10 5.32 12.38
N VAL A 217 -3.58 4.10 12.30
CA VAL A 217 -4.83 3.74 11.59
C VAL A 217 -6.03 4.09 12.47
N SER A 218 -6.19 5.38 12.77
CA SER A 218 -7.37 5.90 13.48
C SER A 218 -8.16 6.84 12.57
N ILE A 219 -9.49 6.76 12.64
CA ILE A 219 -10.37 7.65 11.86
C ILE A 219 -10.51 8.96 12.65
N PRO A 220 -10.00 10.09 12.12
CA PRO A 220 -10.19 11.38 12.78
C PRO A 220 -11.66 11.81 12.72
N PRO A 221 -12.06 12.85 13.49
CA PRO A 221 -13.41 13.41 13.41
C PRO A 221 -13.84 13.66 11.96
N VAL A 222 -15.10 13.43 11.64
CA VAL A 222 -15.62 13.43 10.26
C VAL A 222 -15.22 14.66 9.47
N TRP A 223 -15.34 15.85 10.08
CA TRP A 223 -14.98 17.11 9.42
C TRP A 223 -13.50 17.20 9.05
N LEU A 224 -12.61 16.71 9.93
CA LEU A 224 -11.17 16.71 9.72
C LEU A 224 -10.77 15.66 8.65
N ASN A 225 -11.39 14.49 8.71
CA ASN A 225 -11.22 13.44 7.70
C ASN A 225 -11.61 13.92 6.30
N GLN A 226 -12.74 14.63 6.19
CA GLN A 226 -13.20 15.22 4.93
C GLN A 226 -12.31 16.39 4.47
N MET A 227 -11.80 17.18 5.39
CA MET A 227 -10.88 18.27 5.07
C MET A 227 -9.59 17.72 4.47
N PHE A 228 -8.96 16.71 5.09
CA PHE A 228 -7.75 16.07 4.57
C PHE A 228 -7.99 15.43 3.19
N TYR A 229 -9.12 14.75 3.03
CA TYR A 229 -9.51 14.20 1.73
C TYR A 229 -9.57 15.27 0.64
N LYS A 230 -10.25 16.40 0.91
CA LYS A 230 -10.40 17.50 -0.06
C LYS A 230 -9.07 18.16 -0.39
N ILE A 231 -8.20 18.37 0.62
CA ILE A 231 -6.87 18.96 0.43
C ILE A 231 -6.05 18.07 -0.52
N VAL A 232 -5.96 16.78 -0.26
CA VAL A 232 -5.16 15.88 -1.10
C VAL A 232 -5.79 15.68 -2.48
N LYS A 233 -7.12 15.68 -2.60
CA LYS A 233 -7.79 15.68 -3.92
C LYS A 233 -7.51 16.94 -4.73
N LEU A 234 -7.42 18.10 -4.08
CA LEU A 234 -7.01 19.34 -4.74
C LEU A 234 -5.54 19.30 -5.16
N GLU A 235 -4.68 18.78 -4.28
CA GLU A 235 -3.27 18.52 -4.59
C GLU A 235 -3.12 17.67 -5.89
N GLU A 236 -3.87 16.56 -6.00
CA GLU A 236 -3.85 15.69 -7.18
C GLU A 236 -4.29 16.40 -8.47
N LYS A 237 -5.21 17.35 -8.38
CA LYS A 237 -5.66 18.13 -9.54
C LYS A 237 -4.61 19.13 -10.01
N ILE A 238 -3.87 19.73 -9.08
CA ILE A 238 -2.88 20.78 -9.36
C ILE A 238 -1.53 20.15 -9.72
N LEU A 239 -1.10 19.14 -8.95
CA LEU A 239 0.19 18.48 -9.10
C LEU A 239 0.00 17.15 -9.84
N ARG A 240 0.29 17.14 -11.13
CA ARG A 240 0.30 15.89 -11.93
C ARG A 240 1.32 14.88 -11.43
N LYS A 241 2.41 15.37 -10.82
CA LYS A 241 3.49 14.58 -10.24
C LYS A 241 4.07 15.33 -9.05
N GLY A 242 3.88 14.78 -7.86
CA GLY A 242 4.50 15.30 -6.64
C GLY A 242 5.96 14.83 -6.54
N PHE A 243 6.83 15.71 -6.06
CA PHE A 243 8.25 15.46 -5.86
C PHE A 243 8.62 15.18 -4.40
N PHE A 244 7.69 15.39 -3.48
CA PHE A 244 7.83 15.17 -2.04
C PHE A 244 6.50 14.81 -1.41
N GLY A 245 6.52 13.98 -0.37
CA GLY A 245 5.33 13.54 0.37
C GLY A 245 5.63 12.30 1.20
N SER A 246 4.79 11.99 2.16
CA SER A 246 5.01 10.85 3.08
C SER A 246 4.77 9.49 2.43
N SER A 247 4.20 9.44 1.24
CA SER A 247 3.91 8.22 0.48
C SER A 247 4.46 8.31 -0.95
N LEU A 248 4.95 7.19 -1.46
CA LEU A 248 5.43 7.00 -2.83
C LEU A 248 4.53 6.01 -3.55
N PHE A 249 3.86 6.48 -4.59
CA PHE A 249 3.05 5.64 -5.48
C PHE A 249 3.81 5.37 -6.79
N LEU A 250 3.75 4.13 -7.28
CA LEU A 250 4.49 3.66 -8.45
C LEU A 250 3.55 2.89 -9.39
N ARG A 251 3.71 3.12 -10.71
CA ARG A 251 3.25 2.23 -11.77
C ARG A 251 4.46 1.68 -12.49
N ILE A 252 4.53 0.35 -12.54
CA ILE A 252 5.64 -0.42 -13.08
C ILE A 252 5.06 -1.38 -14.13
N GLY A 253 5.79 -1.66 -15.18
CA GLY A 253 5.39 -2.62 -16.22
C GLY A 253 6.59 -3.27 -16.86
N LYS A 254 6.36 -4.20 -17.76
CA LYS A 254 7.39 -4.82 -18.59
C LYS A 254 7.81 -3.92 -19.74
#